data_8515818d07fca8e977562d2df5c82785
#
_entry.id   8515818d07fca8e977562d2df5c82785
#
_cell.length_a   1.000
_cell.length_b   1.000
_cell.length_c   1.000
_cell.angle_alpha   90.00
_cell.angle_beta   90.00
_cell.angle_gamma   90.00
#
_symmetry.space_group_name_H-M   'P 1'
#
loop_
_entity.id
_entity.type
_entity.pdbx_description
1 polymer ?
#
loop_
_entity_poly.entity_id
_entity_poly.type
_entity_poly.pdbx_seq_one_letter_code
_entity_poly.pdbx_strand_id
1 'polypeptide(L)'
;RQMCIRDRNLDTILTKQCIQTTGGTVTVLDALKLKKPSKVYIMLGSNGIAWITPENLAEKYDAFLDKVKQELPDATIYVESILPVTAAKQAGDARYSNEAIVEYNELLFNLAKEKEVNYLDCHTAFKTADGTLNTEYAEQDGMHLKRAGYEALLEFFKTHTVK
;
A
#
# COMPACT_ATOMS: atom_id res chain seq x y z
N ARG A 1 0.66 -9.37 10.32
CA ARG A 1 1.60 -8.37 10.82
C ARG A 1 2.10 -7.54 9.65
N GLN A 2 1.52 -6.38 9.46
CA GLN A 2 2.06 -5.41 8.52
C GLN A 2 3.43 -4.96 9.02
N MET A 3 4.44 -5.12 8.21
CA MET A 3 5.77 -4.59 8.51
C MET A 3 6.03 -3.42 7.59
N CYS A 4 5.77 -2.20 8.09
CA CYS A 4 6.26 -0.98 7.46
C CYS A 4 7.77 -0.92 7.72
N ILE A 5 8.57 -1.38 6.78
CA ILE A 5 10.02 -1.22 6.84
C ILE A 5 10.38 -0.10 5.88
N ARG A 6 11.08 0.93 6.37
CA ARG A 6 11.54 2.11 5.60
C ARG A 6 12.22 1.77 4.27
N ASP A 7 12.72 0.56 4.15
CA ASP A 7 13.47 0.08 2.98
C ASP A 7 12.62 -0.73 1.99
N ARG A 8 11.31 -0.87 2.20
CA ARG A 8 10.42 -1.54 1.26
C ARG A 8 9.69 -0.50 0.43
N ASN A 9 10.18 -0.33 -0.76
CA ASN A 9 9.54 0.44 -1.81
C ASN A 9 9.42 -0.43 -3.06
N LEU A 10 8.77 0.08 -4.08
CA LEU A 10 8.57 -0.64 -5.33
C LEU A 10 9.87 -0.98 -6.06
N ASP A 11 10.99 -0.27 -5.81
CA ASP A 11 12.28 -0.58 -6.42
C ASP A 11 12.92 -1.87 -5.85
N THR A 12 12.64 -2.15 -4.58
CA THR A 12 13.31 -3.25 -3.86
C THR A 12 12.38 -4.40 -3.50
N ILE A 13 11.05 -4.24 -3.67
CA ILE A 13 10.05 -5.23 -3.21
C ILE A 13 10.25 -6.62 -3.81
N LEU A 14 10.71 -6.69 -5.07
CA LEU A 14 10.92 -7.95 -5.78
C LEU A 14 12.26 -8.61 -5.45
N THR A 15 13.26 -7.86 -5.02
CA THR A 15 14.65 -8.34 -4.91
C THR A 15 15.17 -8.39 -3.47
N LYS A 16 14.67 -7.53 -2.59
CA LYS A 16 15.17 -7.44 -1.22
C LYS A 16 14.67 -8.61 -0.36
N GLN A 17 15.60 -9.35 0.20
CA GLN A 17 15.30 -10.38 1.18
C GLN A 17 15.01 -9.75 2.54
N CYS A 18 13.75 -9.80 2.98
CA CYS A 18 13.29 -9.08 4.15
C CYS A 18 12.22 -9.80 4.97
N ILE A 19 11.78 -10.98 4.52
CA ILE A 19 10.79 -11.78 5.23
C ILE A 19 11.50 -12.94 5.91
N GLN A 20 11.41 -13.01 7.23
CA GLN A 20 11.94 -14.13 8.02
C GLN A 20 11.05 -15.36 7.87
N THR A 21 11.65 -16.48 7.53
CA THR A 21 11.03 -17.82 7.48
C THR A 21 11.84 -18.81 8.32
N THR A 22 11.34 -20.01 8.50
CA THR A 22 12.11 -21.09 9.16
C THR A 22 13.35 -21.50 8.37
N GLY A 23 13.38 -21.25 7.07
CA GLY A 23 14.52 -21.57 6.18
C GLY A 23 15.45 -20.39 5.91
N GLY A 24 15.26 -19.23 6.59
CA GLY A 24 16.07 -18.03 6.38
C GLY A 24 15.26 -16.83 5.90
N THR A 25 15.95 -15.79 5.45
CA THR A 25 15.34 -14.56 4.94
C THR A 25 15.08 -14.69 3.44
N VAL A 26 13.85 -14.38 3.02
CA VAL A 26 13.41 -14.49 1.62
C VAL A 26 12.82 -13.15 1.12
N THR A 27 12.60 -13.03 -0.19
CA THR A 27 11.87 -11.90 -0.77
C THR A 27 10.38 -11.95 -0.40
N VAL A 28 9.66 -10.85 -0.61
CA VAL A 28 8.19 -10.82 -0.43
C VAL A 28 7.53 -11.84 -1.37
N LEU A 29 7.98 -11.90 -2.62
CA LEU A 29 7.41 -12.81 -3.62
C LEU A 29 7.64 -14.28 -3.25
N ASP A 30 8.85 -14.65 -2.79
CA ASP A 30 9.14 -16.01 -2.34
C ASP A 30 8.31 -16.37 -1.09
N ALA A 31 8.11 -15.42 -0.17
CA ALA A 31 7.23 -15.66 0.97
C ALA A 31 5.77 -15.90 0.56
N LEU A 32 5.27 -15.16 -0.43
CA LEU A 32 3.94 -15.37 -0.99
C LEU A 32 3.82 -16.77 -1.65
N LYS A 33 4.82 -17.18 -2.45
CA LYS A 33 4.89 -18.54 -3.02
C LYS A 33 4.84 -19.64 -1.97
N LEU A 34 5.59 -19.46 -0.89
CA LEU A 34 5.63 -20.44 0.21
C LEU A 34 4.30 -20.52 0.96
N LYS A 35 3.61 -19.39 1.14
CA LYS A 35 2.37 -19.30 1.93
C LYS A 35 1.12 -19.60 1.13
N LYS A 36 1.13 -19.36 -0.18
CA LYS A 36 -0.01 -19.51 -1.11
C LYS A 36 -1.31 -18.95 -0.52
N PRO A 37 -1.35 -17.66 -0.15
CA PRO A 37 -2.54 -17.07 0.44
C PRO A 37 -3.67 -17.02 -0.59
N SER A 38 -4.92 -17.19 -0.18
CA SER A 38 -6.09 -17.01 -1.03
C SER A 38 -6.43 -15.55 -1.30
N LYS A 39 -5.93 -14.63 -0.46
CA LYS A 39 -6.09 -13.18 -0.61
C LYS A 39 -4.78 -12.45 -0.33
N VAL A 40 -4.47 -11.47 -1.17
CA VAL A 40 -3.27 -10.62 -1.03
C VAL A 40 -3.72 -9.17 -1.00
N TYR A 41 -3.36 -8.45 0.07
CA TYR A 41 -3.62 -7.02 0.25
C TYR A 41 -2.31 -6.27 0.07
N ILE A 42 -2.29 -5.30 -0.83
CA ILE A 42 -1.08 -4.58 -1.25
C ILE A 42 -1.24 -3.09 -0.96
N MET A 43 -0.56 -2.60 0.08
CA MET A 43 -0.43 -1.18 0.40
C MET A 43 1.03 -0.77 0.18
N LEU A 44 1.33 -0.18 -0.96
CA LEU A 44 2.66 0.29 -1.35
C LEU A 44 2.57 1.69 -1.93
N GLY A 45 3.67 2.43 -1.89
CA GLY A 45 3.79 3.75 -2.53
C GLY A 45 4.02 4.89 -1.56
N SER A 46 3.48 4.86 -0.35
CA SER A 46 3.60 5.95 0.64
C SER A 46 5.04 6.41 0.90
N ASN A 47 5.99 5.48 0.92
CA ASN A 47 7.42 5.82 1.08
C ASN A 47 8.06 6.39 -0.20
N GLY A 48 7.41 6.23 -1.34
CA GLY A 48 7.91 6.64 -2.65
C GLY A 48 7.43 8.02 -3.12
N ILE A 49 6.26 8.46 -2.68
CA ILE A 49 5.61 9.68 -3.18
C ILE A 49 6.46 10.95 -3.12
N ALA A 50 7.42 11.02 -2.19
CA ALA A 50 8.34 12.14 -2.08
C ALA A 50 9.47 12.13 -3.12
N TRP A 51 9.64 11.07 -3.90
CA TRP A 51 10.84 10.82 -4.72
C TRP A 51 10.56 10.26 -6.12
N ILE A 52 9.37 9.76 -6.36
CA ILE A 52 8.98 9.09 -7.61
C ILE A 52 7.76 9.81 -8.20
N THR A 53 7.72 9.94 -9.52
CA THR A 53 6.53 10.51 -10.18
C THR A 53 5.38 9.50 -10.17
N PRO A 54 4.12 9.97 -10.31
CA PRO A 54 2.96 9.09 -10.38
C PRO A 54 3.08 8.02 -11.47
N GLU A 55 3.57 8.39 -12.67
CA GLU A 55 3.74 7.47 -13.80
C GLU A 55 4.77 6.38 -13.49
N ASN A 56 5.92 6.76 -12.93
CA ASN A 56 6.97 5.82 -12.53
C ASN A 56 6.50 4.87 -11.42
N LEU A 57 5.65 5.37 -10.51
CA LEU A 57 5.05 4.51 -9.48
C LEU A 57 4.11 3.50 -10.13
N ALA A 58 3.24 3.95 -11.05
CA ALA A 58 2.30 3.10 -11.76
C ALA A 58 3.04 2.01 -12.55
N GLU A 59 4.10 2.35 -13.31
CA GLU A 59 4.93 1.38 -14.05
C GLU A 59 5.53 0.30 -13.14
N LYS A 60 6.10 0.70 -12.00
CA LYS A 60 6.68 -0.25 -11.04
C LYS A 60 5.62 -1.12 -10.37
N TYR A 61 4.46 -0.53 -10.11
CA TYR A 61 3.32 -1.26 -9.54
C TYR A 61 2.77 -2.28 -10.53
N ASP A 62 2.70 -1.90 -11.80
CA ASP A 62 2.31 -2.76 -12.93
C ASP A 62 3.19 -4.02 -12.97
N ALA A 63 4.49 -3.85 -13.04
CA ALA A 63 5.46 -4.95 -13.06
C ALA A 63 5.37 -5.83 -11.80
N PHE A 64 5.10 -5.24 -10.64
CA PHE A 64 4.92 -5.98 -9.39
C PHE A 64 3.64 -6.81 -9.41
N LEU A 65 2.50 -6.24 -9.86
CA LEU A 65 1.23 -6.93 -9.96
C LEU A 65 1.30 -8.12 -10.93
N ASP A 66 1.96 -7.95 -12.08
CA ASP A 66 2.17 -9.04 -13.03
C ASP A 66 2.91 -10.22 -12.40
N LYS A 67 3.95 -9.94 -11.62
CA LYS A 67 4.68 -10.97 -10.89
C LYS A 67 3.82 -11.66 -9.83
N VAL A 68 3.03 -10.90 -9.06
CA VAL A 68 2.12 -11.48 -8.06
C VAL A 68 1.06 -12.35 -8.74
N LYS A 69 0.43 -11.90 -9.82
CA LYS A 69 -0.55 -12.68 -10.59
C LYS A 69 0.05 -13.95 -11.16
N GLN A 70 1.27 -13.87 -11.72
CA GLN A 70 1.98 -15.03 -12.27
C GLN A 70 2.26 -16.09 -11.21
N GLU A 71 2.66 -15.69 -10.02
CA GLU A 71 3.07 -16.60 -8.94
C GLU A 71 1.89 -17.10 -8.09
N LEU A 72 0.78 -16.38 -8.08
CA LEU A 72 -0.42 -16.67 -7.31
C LEU A 72 -1.69 -16.54 -8.18
N PRO A 73 -1.85 -17.40 -9.21
CA PRO A 73 -2.95 -17.27 -10.18
C PRO A 73 -4.35 -17.43 -9.55
N ASP A 74 -4.45 -18.13 -8.42
CA ASP A 74 -5.71 -18.40 -7.73
C ASP A 74 -6.00 -17.39 -6.60
N ALA A 75 -5.08 -16.45 -6.33
CA ALA A 75 -5.27 -15.50 -5.24
C ALA A 75 -6.10 -14.29 -5.66
N THR A 76 -7.02 -13.88 -4.80
CA THR A 76 -7.72 -12.60 -4.94
C THR A 76 -6.78 -11.48 -4.50
N ILE A 77 -6.44 -10.58 -5.43
CA ILE A 77 -5.53 -9.47 -5.17
C ILE A 77 -6.33 -8.19 -4.93
N TYR A 78 -5.93 -7.44 -3.90
CA TYR A 78 -6.45 -6.14 -3.55
C TYR A 78 -5.32 -5.11 -3.55
N VAL A 79 -5.45 -4.08 -4.38
CA VAL A 79 -4.60 -2.89 -4.36
C VAL A 79 -5.26 -1.86 -3.44
N GLU A 80 -4.58 -1.46 -2.39
CA GLU A 80 -5.05 -0.44 -1.48
C GLU A 80 -4.56 0.93 -1.93
N SER A 81 -5.43 1.95 -1.85
CA SER A 81 -5.01 3.32 -2.07
C SER A 81 -3.98 3.77 -1.03
N ILE A 82 -3.08 4.65 -1.42
CA ILE A 82 -2.15 5.32 -0.52
C ILE A 82 -2.98 6.20 0.43
N LEU A 83 -2.75 6.04 1.73
CA LEU A 83 -3.43 6.82 2.75
C LEU A 83 -3.01 8.30 2.69
N PRO A 84 -3.86 9.23 3.13
CA PRO A 84 -3.47 10.61 3.28
C PRO A 84 -2.37 10.77 4.34
N VAL A 85 -1.71 11.91 4.35
CA VAL A 85 -0.83 12.32 5.45
C VAL A 85 -1.53 13.36 6.33
N THR A 86 -1.08 13.51 7.57
CA THR A 86 -1.63 14.54 8.46
C THR A 86 -1.32 15.95 7.95
N ALA A 87 -2.13 16.93 8.35
CA ALA A 87 -1.89 18.35 8.03
C ALA A 87 -0.49 18.81 8.48
N ALA A 88 -0.04 18.36 9.65
CA ALA A 88 1.30 18.69 10.15
C ALA A 88 2.42 18.10 9.28
N LYS A 89 2.25 16.86 8.76
CA LYS A 89 3.22 16.23 7.86
C LYS A 89 3.31 17.01 6.55
N GLN A 90 2.17 17.33 5.94
CA GLN A 90 2.12 18.11 4.69
C GLN A 90 2.73 19.51 4.87
N ALA A 91 2.43 20.20 5.96
CA ALA A 91 2.98 21.52 6.25
C ALA A 91 4.50 21.50 6.51
N GLY A 92 5.00 20.40 7.10
CA GLY A 92 6.42 20.25 7.43
C GLY A 92 7.29 19.75 6.27
N ASP A 93 6.70 19.14 5.25
CA ASP A 93 7.43 18.59 4.11
C ASP A 93 6.53 18.59 2.84
N ALA A 94 6.72 19.60 2.00
CA ALA A 94 5.91 19.81 0.80
C ALA A 94 5.96 18.66 -0.22
N ARG A 95 6.90 17.71 -0.09
CA ARG A 95 6.94 16.49 -0.92
C ARG A 95 5.80 15.53 -0.60
N TYR A 96 5.15 15.68 0.56
CA TYR A 96 4.00 14.88 0.99
C TYR A 96 2.73 15.73 0.87
N SER A 97 2.24 15.92 -0.36
CA SER A 97 0.98 16.61 -0.65
C SER A 97 -0.18 15.63 -0.71
N ASN A 98 -1.27 15.93 -0.02
CA ASN A 98 -2.49 15.11 -0.09
C ASN A 98 -3.14 15.21 -1.48
N GLU A 99 -2.99 16.34 -2.18
CA GLU A 99 -3.43 16.50 -3.57
C GLU A 99 -2.65 15.56 -4.50
N ALA A 100 -1.32 15.50 -4.36
CA ALA A 100 -0.50 14.56 -5.14
C ALA A 100 -0.85 13.10 -4.80
N ILE A 101 -1.15 12.77 -3.55
CA ILE A 101 -1.59 11.42 -3.16
C ILE A 101 -2.88 11.03 -3.91
N VAL A 102 -3.80 11.96 -4.13
CA VAL A 102 -5.01 11.70 -4.94
C VAL A 102 -4.64 11.33 -6.38
N GLU A 103 -3.70 12.03 -7.01
CA GLU A 103 -3.22 11.71 -8.37
C GLU A 103 -2.59 10.30 -8.43
N TYR A 104 -1.78 9.94 -7.44
CA TYR A 104 -1.23 8.57 -7.34
C TYR A 104 -2.35 7.53 -7.21
N ASN A 105 -3.37 7.80 -6.41
CA ASN A 105 -4.48 6.89 -6.19
C ASN A 105 -5.37 6.72 -7.43
N GLU A 106 -5.55 7.76 -8.24
CA GLU A 106 -6.25 7.67 -9.53
C GLU A 106 -5.51 6.74 -10.50
N LEU A 107 -4.18 6.82 -10.57
CA LEU A 107 -3.39 5.92 -11.40
C LEU A 107 -3.46 4.47 -10.87
N LEU A 108 -3.38 4.26 -9.56
CA LEU A 108 -3.52 2.93 -8.96
C LEU A 108 -4.90 2.33 -9.19
N PHE A 109 -5.96 3.13 -9.14
CA PHE A 109 -7.31 2.70 -9.47
C PHE A 109 -7.43 2.23 -10.93
N ASN A 110 -6.92 3.03 -11.87
CA ASN A 110 -6.93 2.70 -13.29
C ASN A 110 -6.11 1.44 -13.57
N LEU A 111 -4.93 1.32 -12.96
CA LEU A 111 -4.09 0.13 -13.06
C LEU A 111 -4.77 -1.12 -12.50
N ALA A 112 -5.42 -1.01 -11.34
CA ALA A 112 -6.15 -2.13 -10.75
C ALA A 112 -7.27 -2.62 -11.69
N LYS A 113 -7.98 -1.69 -12.35
CA LYS A 113 -9.01 -2.00 -13.35
C LYS A 113 -8.40 -2.67 -14.59
N GLU A 114 -7.30 -2.16 -15.11
CA GLU A 114 -6.58 -2.74 -16.26
C GLU A 114 -6.08 -4.16 -15.98
N LYS A 115 -5.53 -4.36 -14.78
CA LYS A 115 -5.04 -5.67 -14.33
C LYS A 115 -6.13 -6.62 -13.84
N GLU A 116 -7.40 -6.21 -13.85
CA GLU A 116 -8.53 -7.00 -13.35
C GLU A 116 -8.31 -7.49 -11.90
N VAL A 117 -7.78 -6.60 -11.04
CA VAL A 117 -7.64 -6.83 -9.60
C VAL A 117 -8.54 -5.87 -8.82
N ASN A 118 -8.82 -6.19 -7.56
CA ASN A 118 -9.69 -5.35 -6.75
C ASN A 118 -8.95 -4.10 -6.26
N TYR A 119 -9.64 -2.98 -6.19
CA TYR A 119 -9.15 -1.75 -5.58
C TYR A 119 -9.90 -1.47 -4.28
N LEU A 120 -9.18 -1.08 -3.22
CA LEU A 120 -9.73 -0.67 -1.95
C LEU A 120 -9.42 0.81 -1.68
N ASP A 121 -10.44 1.65 -1.68
CA ASP A 121 -10.30 3.08 -1.38
C ASP A 121 -10.16 3.34 0.12
N CYS A 122 -9.01 2.94 0.66
CA CYS A 122 -8.65 3.22 2.05
C CYS A 122 -8.41 4.71 2.29
N HIS A 123 -7.98 5.48 1.26
CA HIS A 123 -7.76 6.92 1.35
C HIS A 123 -9.03 7.65 1.80
N THR A 124 -10.13 7.43 1.11
CA THR A 124 -11.41 8.07 1.43
C THR A 124 -11.94 7.62 2.81
N ALA A 125 -11.71 6.38 3.20
CA ALA A 125 -12.11 5.87 4.50
C ALA A 125 -11.35 6.48 5.69
N PHE A 126 -10.11 6.95 5.46
CA PHE A 126 -9.20 7.42 6.52
C PHE A 126 -8.98 8.94 6.53
N LYS A 127 -9.45 9.65 5.50
CA LYS A 127 -9.34 11.12 5.46
C LYS A 127 -10.39 11.78 6.34
N THR A 128 -10.01 12.90 6.93
CA THR A 128 -10.90 13.87 7.59
C THR A 128 -11.61 14.75 6.55
N ALA A 129 -12.51 15.61 6.99
CA ALA A 129 -13.25 16.51 6.09
C ALA A 129 -12.34 17.50 5.32
N ASP A 130 -11.16 17.82 5.85
CA ASP A 130 -10.14 18.66 5.21
C ASP A 130 -9.17 17.87 4.32
N GLY A 131 -9.43 16.58 4.09
CA GLY A 131 -8.64 15.73 3.19
C GLY A 131 -7.35 15.15 3.80
N THR A 132 -7.07 15.40 5.08
CA THR A 132 -5.86 14.91 5.75
C THR A 132 -6.09 13.63 6.55
N LEU A 133 -5.02 12.93 6.93
CA LEU A 133 -5.12 11.75 7.79
C LEU A 133 -5.57 12.15 9.20
N ASN A 134 -6.56 11.43 9.72
CA ASN A 134 -6.99 11.59 11.10
C ASN A 134 -5.81 11.28 12.06
N THR A 135 -5.47 12.24 12.91
CA THR A 135 -4.36 12.13 13.88
C THR A 135 -4.59 11.03 14.93
N GLU A 136 -5.84 10.61 15.13
CA GLU A 136 -6.16 9.44 15.99
C GLU A 136 -5.63 8.14 15.41
N TYR A 137 -5.38 8.07 14.11
CA TYR A 137 -4.84 6.91 13.41
C TYR A 137 -3.36 7.01 13.10
N ALA A 138 -2.79 8.22 13.13
CA ALA A 138 -1.42 8.49 12.73
C ALA A 138 -0.40 8.35 13.86
N GLU A 139 0.77 7.81 13.54
CA GLU A 139 1.97 7.94 14.37
C GLU A 139 2.49 9.39 14.38
N GLN A 140 3.48 9.69 15.22
CA GLN A 140 4.06 11.03 15.35
C GLN A 140 4.66 11.57 14.04
N ASP A 141 5.04 10.70 13.13
CA ASP A 141 5.57 11.10 11.82
C ASP A 141 4.48 11.58 10.84
N GLY A 142 3.21 11.44 11.21
CA GLY A 142 2.05 11.90 10.45
C GLY A 142 1.73 11.10 9.19
N MET A 143 2.33 9.92 9.01
CA MET A 143 2.23 9.11 7.79
C MET A 143 1.95 7.63 8.09
N HIS A 144 2.63 7.05 9.07
CA HIS A 144 2.41 5.68 9.46
C HIS A 144 1.21 5.55 10.40
N LEU A 145 0.51 4.42 10.31
CA LEU A 145 -0.61 4.12 11.20
C LEU A 145 -0.11 3.59 12.54
N LYS A 146 -0.69 4.10 13.62
CA LYS A 146 -0.61 3.48 14.94
C LYS A 146 -1.64 2.34 15.05
N ARG A 147 -1.64 1.65 16.19
CA ARG A 147 -2.50 0.48 16.42
C ARG A 147 -3.99 0.74 16.09
N ALA A 148 -4.55 1.87 16.54
CA ALA A 148 -5.95 2.22 16.28
C ALA A 148 -6.25 2.32 14.77
N GLY A 149 -5.32 2.88 13.98
CA GLY A 149 -5.44 2.96 12.52
C GLY A 149 -5.42 1.56 11.87
N TYR A 150 -4.57 0.65 12.34
CA TYR A 150 -4.57 -0.72 11.83
C TYR A 150 -5.82 -1.51 12.20
N GLU A 151 -6.37 -1.29 13.41
CA GLU A 151 -7.64 -1.89 13.82
C GLU A 151 -8.78 -1.40 12.92
N ALA A 152 -8.85 -0.08 12.65
CA ALA A 152 -9.83 0.50 11.72
C ALA A 152 -9.67 -0.05 10.29
N LEU A 153 -8.44 -0.21 9.81
CA LEU A 153 -8.15 -0.77 8.49
C LEU A 153 -8.63 -2.24 8.37
N LEU A 154 -8.41 -3.03 9.40
CA LEU A 154 -8.90 -4.41 9.44
C LEU A 154 -10.44 -4.48 9.42
N GLU A 155 -11.13 -3.58 10.13
CA GLU A 155 -12.59 -3.51 10.08
C GLU A 155 -13.09 -3.08 8.68
N PHE A 156 -12.40 -2.13 8.05
CA PHE A 156 -12.68 -1.73 6.68
C PHE A 156 -12.58 -2.93 5.71
N PHE A 157 -11.54 -3.75 5.81
CA PHE A 157 -11.37 -4.93 4.95
C PHE A 157 -12.50 -5.95 5.13
N LYS A 158 -13.00 -6.17 6.34
CA LYS A 158 -14.08 -7.13 6.60
C LYS A 158 -15.36 -6.79 5.85
N THR A 159 -15.59 -5.53 5.57
CA THR A 159 -16.83 -5.02 4.96
C THR A 159 -16.71 -4.67 3.48
N HIS A 160 -15.46 -4.51 2.97
CA HIS A 160 -15.18 -4.03 1.60
C HIS A 160 -14.45 -5.05 0.73
N THR A 161 -14.31 -6.28 1.17
CA THR A 161 -13.69 -7.34 0.37
C THR A 161 -14.66 -8.44 0.01
N VAL A 162 -14.46 -9.06 -1.17
CA VAL A 162 -15.26 -10.21 -1.59
C VAL A 162 -15.06 -11.38 -0.63
N LYS A 163 -16.15 -12.10 -0.37
CA LYS A 163 -16.17 -13.26 0.53
C LYS A 163 -15.54 -14.48 -0.13
#